data_f4338e628c41f2d22ff7a2216c2164d7
#
_entry.id   f4338e628c41f2d22ff7a2216c2164d7
#
_cell.length_a   1.000
_cell.length_b   1.000
_cell.length_c   1.000
_cell.angle_alpha   90.00
_cell.angle_beta   90.00
_cell.angle_gamma   90.00
#
_symmetry.space_group_name_H-M   'P 1'
#
loop_
_entity.id
_entity.type
_entity.pdbx_description
1 polymer ?
#
loop_
_entity_poly.entity_id
_entity_poly.type
_entity_poly.pdbx_seq_one_letter_code
_entity_poly.pdbx_strand_id
1 'polypeptide(L)'
;VDVGITFGHLAGTIEAFTRAYFGEGFSSRLRPSYFPFTEPSAEFDIQRPDGSWLELGGCGMVHPNVLRNGGIDPERYTGFAFGLGVERFAMLRYGVNDLRSFFENDVRFLKQFA
;
A
#
# COMPACT_ATOMS: atom_id res chain seq x y z
N VAL A 1 -4.28 -11.72 -3.89
CA VAL A 1 -5.14 -12.79 -3.39
C VAL A 1 -4.49 -14.13 -3.65
N ASP A 2 -4.35 -14.93 -2.61
CA ASP A 2 -3.79 -16.28 -2.72
C ASP A 2 -4.19 -17.09 -1.47
N VAL A 3 -3.80 -18.36 -1.43
CA VAL A 3 -4.01 -19.21 -0.26
C VAL A 3 -3.07 -18.76 0.86
N GLY A 4 -3.61 -18.60 2.08
CA GLY A 4 -2.81 -18.35 3.27
C GLY A 4 -2.20 -16.96 3.37
N ILE A 5 -2.73 -15.97 2.66
CA ILE A 5 -2.30 -14.57 2.79
C ILE A 5 -2.77 -13.99 4.13
N THR A 6 -1.87 -13.36 4.85
CA THR A 6 -2.14 -12.79 6.18
C THR A 6 -1.89 -11.28 6.20
N PHE A 7 -2.37 -10.64 7.28
CA PHE A 7 -2.06 -9.22 7.51
C PHE A 7 -0.55 -8.97 7.62
N GLY A 8 0.21 -9.95 8.11
CA GLY A 8 1.67 -9.88 8.13
C GLY A 8 2.28 -9.78 6.72
N HIS A 9 1.70 -10.46 5.75
CA HIS A 9 2.13 -10.33 4.36
C HIS A 9 1.88 -8.91 3.82
N LEU A 10 0.74 -8.32 4.17
CA LEU A 10 0.43 -6.94 3.82
C LEU A 10 1.45 -5.98 4.44
N ALA A 11 1.71 -6.10 5.73
CA ALA A 11 2.67 -5.24 6.43
C ALA A 11 4.08 -5.37 5.83
N GLY A 12 4.51 -6.59 5.54
CA GLY A 12 5.80 -6.84 4.90
C GLY A 12 5.90 -6.26 3.49
N THR A 13 4.83 -6.32 2.73
CA THR A 13 4.77 -5.74 1.38
C THR A 13 4.91 -4.21 1.44
N ILE A 14 4.20 -3.56 2.36
CA ILE A 14 4.27 -2.11 2.52
C ILE A 14 5.67 -1.69 2.98
N GLU A 15 6.29 -2.42 3.89
CA GLU A 15 7.65 -2.13 4.34
C GLU A 15 8.66 -2.28 3.21
N ALA A 16 8.57 -3.36 2.44
CA ALA A 16 9.43 -3.59 1.29
C ALA A 16 9.26 -2.50 0.24
N PHE A 17 8.03 -2.08 -0.02
CA PHE A 17 7.72 -0.97 -0.91
C PHE A 17 8.37 0.33 -0.43
N THR A 18 8.22 0.64 0.85
CA THR A 18 8.78 1.87 1.44
C THR A 18 10.29 1.93 1.26
N ARG A 19 10.97 0.84 1.54
CA ARG A 19 12.44 0.75 1.38
C ARG A 19 12.86 0.88 -0.08
N ALA A 20 12.15 0.20 -0.97
CA ALA A 20 12.49 0.20 -2.40
C ALA A 20 12.25 1.57 -3.04
N TYR A 21 11.19 2.26 -2.64
CA TYR A 21 10.81 3.54 -3.24
C TYR A 21 11.54 4.73 -2.63
N PHE A 22 11.60 4.79 -1.31
CA PHE A 22 12.19 5.93 -0.59
C PHE A 22 13.65 5.72 -0.20
N GLY A 23 14.09 4.47 -0.14
CA GLY A 23 15.44 4.12 0.29
C GLY A 23 15.57 3.94 1.80
N GLU A 24 16.80 3.81 2.26
CA GLU A 24 17.09 3.71 3.69
C GLU A 24 16.83 5.03 4.40
N GLY A 25 16.55 4.96 5.69
CA GLY A 25 16.22 6.14 6.50
C GLY A 25 14.73 6.43 6.56
N PHE A 26 13.92 5.74 5.76
CA PHE A 26 12.45 5.80 5.83
C PHE A 26 11.91 4.53 6.47
N SER A 27 10.91 4.67 7.32
CA SER A 27 10.22 3.54 7.92
C SER A 27 8.72 3.71 7.74
N SER A 28 7.98 2.61 7.85
CA SER A 28 6.52 2.61 7.72
C SER A 28 5.87 2.15 9.01
N ARG A 29 4.63 2.59 9.22
CA ARG A 29 3.78 2.08 10.29
C ARG A 29 2.35 1.95 9.79
N LEU A 30 1.60 1.05 10.44
CA LEU A 30 0.17 0.86 10.20
C LEU A 30 -0.60 1.36 11.41
N ARG A 31 -1.63 2.17 11.18
CA ARG A 31 -2.56 2.63 12.21
C ARG A 31 -3.92 2.03 11.95
N PRO A 32 -4.62 1.51 12.97
CA PRO A 32 -5.98 0.98 12.78
C PRO A 32 -6.91 2.01 12.15
N SER A 33 -7.74 1.54 11.21
CA SER A 33 -8.72 2.36 10.53
C SER A 33 -9.93 1.51 10.14
N TYR A 34 -10.89 2.10 9.46
CA TYR A 34 -12.06 1.39 8.98
C TYR A 34 -12.33 1.75 7.51
N PHE A 35 -12.48 0.71 6.70
CA PHE A 35 -12.99 0.81 5.34
C PHE A 35 -14.02 -0.29 5.11
N PRO A 36 -15.12 -0.03 4.38
CA PRO A 36 -16.20 -1.02 4.24
C PRO A 36 -15.80 -2.25 3.43
N PHE A 37 -14.73 -2.17 2.64
CA PHE A 37 -14.30 -3.26 1.76
C PHE A 37 -13.13 -4.07 2.32
N THR A 38 -12.62 -3.71 3.50
CA THR A 38 -11.52 -4.43 4.16
C THR A 38 -11.80 -4.67 5.64
N GLU A 39 -11.22 -5.76 6.17
CA GLU A 39 -11.30 -6.12 7.59
C GLU A 39 -10.16 -7.09 7.91
N PRO A 40 -9.21 -6.79 8.78
CA PRO A 40 -8.98 -5.49 9.39
C PRO A 40 -8.48 -4.45 8.39
N SER A 41 -8.68 -3.18 8.73
CA SER A 41 -8.26 -2.05 7.92
C SER A 41 -7.24 -1.21 8.65
N ALA A 42 -6.37 -0.55 7.89
CA ALA A 42 -5.34 0.33 8.43
C ALA A 42 -5.03 1.47 7.47
N GLU A 43 -4.53 2.55 8.01
CA GLU A 43 -3.85 3.57 7.25
C GLU A 43 -2.36 3.39 7.43
N PHE A 44 -1.58 3.66 6.40
CA PHE A 44 -0.14 3.55 6.52
C PHE A 44 0.55 4.89 6.34
N ASP A 45 1.55 5.10 7.20
CA ASP A 45 2.37 6.30 7.24
C ASP A 45 3.81 5.94 6.99
N ILE A 46 4.58 6.89 6.47
CA ILE A 46 6.03 6.78 6.46
C ILE A 46 6.63 7.80 7.42
N GLN A 47 7.75 7.43 8.02
CA GLN A 47 8.58 8.34 8.80
C GLN A 47 9.75 8.79 7.94
N ARG A 48 9.90 10.11 7.82
CA ARG A 48 11.05 10.71 7.15
C ARG A 48 12.30 10.64 8.05
N PRO A 49 13.49 10.82 7.46
CA PRO A 49 14.72 10.85 8.26
C PRO A 49 14.74 11.91 9.37
N ASP A 50 13.97 12.99 9.23
CA ASP A 50 13.83 14.04 10.25
C ASP A 50 12.92 13.66 11.42
N GLY A 51 12.31 12.45 11.37
CA GLY A 51 11.41 11.96 12.39
C GLY A 51 9.94 12.29 12.16
N SER A 52 9.60 13.12 11.18
CA SER A 52 8.20 13.46 10.89
C SER A 52 7.47 12.33 10.19
N TRP A 53 6.16 12.22 10.42
CA TRP A 53 5.31 11.22 9.80
C TRP A 53 4.45 11.83 8.70
N LEU A 54 4.23 11.05 7.64
CA LEU A 54 3.34 11.41 6.56
C LEU A 54 2.42 10.24 6.23
N GLU A 55 1.12 10.50 6.20
CA GLU A 55 0.13 9.52 5.77
C GLU A 55 0.17 9.36 4.26
N LEU A 56 0.29 8.13 3.78
CA LEU A 56 0.36 7.83 2.36
C LEU A 56 -0.89 7.18 1.80
N GLY A 57 -1.62 6.41 2.58
CA GLY A 57 -2.79 5.75 2.06
C GLY A 57 -3.45 4.78 3.02
N GLY A 58 -4.39 4.03 2.50
CA GLY A 58 -5.13 3.02 3.23
C GLY A 58 -4.82 1.62 2.73
N CYS A 59 -5.01 0.64 3.60
CA CYS A 59 -4.79 -0.77 3.28
C CYS A 59 -5.65 -1.66 4.18
N GLY A 60 -5.67 -2.94 3.89
CA GLY A 60 -6.35 -3.91 4.73
C GLY A 60 -6.51 -5.25 4.05
N MET A 61 -7.00 -6.21 4.82
CA MET A 61 -7.40 -7.50 4.27
C MET A 61 -8.74 -7.34 3.56
N VAL A 62 -8.86 -7.91 2.38
CA VAL A 62 -10.08 -7.81 1.60
C VAL A 62 -11.22 -8.53 2.33
N HIS A 63 -12.35 -7.82 2.48
CA HIS A 63 -13.50 -8.39 3.18
C HIS A 63 -14.03 -9.63 2.43
N PRO A 64 -14.43 -10.70 3.16
CA PRO A 64 -14.96 -11.91 2.52
C PRO A 64 -16.09 -11.67 1.53
N ASN A 65 -16.97 -10.70 1.80
CA ASN A 65 -18.08 -10.38 0.88
C ASN A 65 -17.57 -9.82 -0.45
N VAL A 66 -16.47 -9.07 -0.45
CA VAL A 66 -15.85 -8.56 -1.67
C VAL A 66 -15.28 -9.71 -2.49
N LEU A 67 -14.63 -10.68 -1.85
CA LEU A 67 -14.13 -11.88 -2.52
C LEU A 67 -15.27 -12.67 -3.17
N ARG A 68 -16.38 -12.88 -2.44
CA ARG A 68 -17.55 -13.58 -2.97
C ARG A 68 -18.14 -12.87 -4.19
N ASN A 69 -18.27 -11.56 -4.13
CA ASN A 69 -18.78 -10.75 -5.23
C ASN A 69 -17.89 -10.84 -6.47
N GLY A 70 -16.59 -11.04 -6.26
CA GLY A 70 -15.62 -11.24 -7.34
C GLY A 70 -15.49 -12.69 -7.83
N GLY A 71 -16.32 -13.60 -7.31
CA GLY A 71 -16.27 -15.01 -7.70
C GLY A 71 -15.14 -15.80 -7.04
N ILE A 72 -14.58 -15.29 -5.94
CA ILE A 72 -13.46 -15.92 -5.22
C ILE A 72 -13.99 -16.51 -3.90
N ASP A 73 -13.64 -17.76 -3.62
CA ASP A 73 -14.07 -18.45 -2.41
C ASP A 73 -13.28 -17.91 -1.20
N PRO A 74 -13.94 -17.21 -0.25
CA PRO A 74 -13.26 -16.63 0.90
C PRO A 74 -12.81 -17.65 1.95
N GLU A 75 -13.29 -18.89 1.88
CA GLU A 75 -12.82 -19.96 2.75
C GLU A 75 -11.48 -20.52 2.29
N ARG A 76 -11.20 -20.44 0.99
CA ARG A 76 -9.99 -20.95 0.39
C ARG A 76 -8.93 -19.88 0.18
N TYR A 77 -9.34 -18.68 -0.16
CA TYR A 77 -8.44 -17.58 -0.51
C TYR A 77 -8.61 -16.41 0.43
N THR A 78 -7.50 -15.75 0.70
CA THR A 78 -7.46 -14.46 1.37
C THR A 78 -6.65 -13.49 0.54
N GLY A 79 -6.78 -12.22 0.80
CA GLY A 79 -6.04 -11.22 0.06
C GLY A 79 -5.99 -9.90 0.81
N PHE A 80 -5.08 -9.05 0.38
CA PHE A 80 -5.01 -7.70 0.88
C PHE A 80 -5.09 -6.69 -0.27
N ALA A 81 -5.41 -5.46 0.07
CA ALA A 81 -5.44 -4.35 -0.85
C ALA A 81 -4.81 -3.13 -0.20
N PHE A 82 -4.22 -2.27 -1.01
CA PHE A 82 -3.75 -0.97 -0.55
C PHE A 82 -3.92 0.07 -1.65
N GLY A 83 -4.18 1.30 -1.23
CA GLY A 83 -4.30 2.44 -2.12
C GLY A 83 -3.36 3.55 -1.69
N LEU A 84 -2.76 4.21 -2.66
CA LEU A 84 -1.75 5.25 -2.43
C LEU A 84 -2.18 6.56 -3.03
N GLY A 85 -1.85 7.66 -2.33
CA GLY A 85 -1.92 8.99 -2.92
C GLY A 85 -0.69 9.25 -3.80
N VAL A 86 -0.80 8.98 -5.08
CA VAL A 86 0.32 9.10 -6.03
C VAL A 86 0.97 10.48 -5.98
N GLU A 87 0.16 11.53 -5.82
CA GLU A 87 0.64 12.89 -5.72
C GLU A 87 1.62 13.11 -4.56
N ARG A 88 1.31 12.52 -3.40
CA ARG A 88 2.20 12.62 -2.23
C ARG A 88 3.52 11.90 -2.45
N PHE A 89 3.49 10.77 -3.15
CA PHE A 89 4.71 10.05 -3.51
C PHE A 89 5.61 10.87 -4.40
N ALA A 90 5.05 11.48 -5.44
CA ALA A 90 5.79 12.33 -6.35
C ALA A 90 6.44 13.51 -5.63
N MET A 91 5.68 14.18 -4.76
CA MET A 91 6.17 15.32 -3.98
C MET A 91 7.33 14.94 -3.06
N LEU A 92 7.25 13.76 -2.44
CA LEU A 92 8.26 13.31 -1.50
C LEU A 92 9.57 12.90 -2.15
N ARG A 93 9.49 12.18 -3.25
CA ARG A 93 10.69 11.61 -3.86
C ARG A 93 11.39 12.58 -4.81
N TYR A 94 10.62 13.29 -5.61
CA TYR A 94 11.17 14.06 -6.71
C TYR A 94 11.04 15.56 -6.53
N GLY A 95 10.28 16.02 -5.55
CA GLY A 95 9.93 17.43 -5.45
C GLY A 95 9.21 17.92 -6.70
N VAL A 96 8.38 17.07 -7.30
CA VAL A 96 7.93 17.20 -8.66
C VAL A 96 6.83 18.24 -8.81
N ASN A 97 7.02 19.14 -9.75
CA ASN A 97 5.98 20.05 -10.21
C ASN A 97 5.18 19.50 -11.39
N ASP A 98 5.66 18.43 -12.03
CA ASP A 98 5.00 17.80 -13.18
C ASP A 98 4.65 16.34 -12.88
N LEU A 99 3.42 16.14 -12.41
CA LEU A 99 2.89 14.81 -12.11
C LEU A 99 2.69 13.95 -13.35
N ARG A 100 2.59 14.56 -14.53
CA ARG A 100 2.40 13.79 -15.77
C ARG A 100 3.59 12.90 -16.06
N SER A 101 4.80 13.40 -15.84
CA SER A 101 6.02 12.61 -16.02
C SER A 101 6.04 11.39 -15.10
N PHE A 102 5.54 11.55 -13.87
CA PHE A 102 5.41 10.44 -12.94
C PHE A 102 4.43 9.39 -13.45
N PHE A 103 3.25 9.80 -13.91
CA PHE A 103 2.25 8.87 -14.44
C PHE A 103 2.73 8.13 -15.68
N GLU A 104 3.48 8.77 -16.55
CA GLU A 104 4.07 8.12 -17.72
C GLU A 104 5.02 6.99 -17.34
N ASN A 105 5.64 7.06 -16.19
CA ASN A 105 6.55 6.04 -15.66
C ASN A 105 5.87 5.03 -14.74
N ASP A 106 4.58 5.17 -14.49
CA ASP A 106 3.84 4.34 -13.53
C ASP A 106 3.89 2.86 -13.88
N VAL A 107 3.76 2.50 -15.15
CA VAL A 107 3.83 1.11 -15.61
C VAL A 107 5.18 0.47 -15.27
N ARG A 108 6.27 1.22 -15.43
CA ARG A 108 7.61 0.75 -15.07
C ARG A 108 7.75 0.54 -13.57
N PHE A 109 7.19 1.47 -12.81
CA PHE A 109 7.18 1.39 -11.35
C PHE A 109 6.45 0.15 -10.88
N LEU A 110 5.25 -0.12 -11.38
CA LEU A 110 4.46 -1.28 -11.02
C LEU A 110 5.16 -2.60 -11.38
N LYS A 111 5.87 -2.66 -12.48
CA LYS A 111 6.61 -3.85 -12.90
C LYS A 111 7.72 -4.25 -11.93
N GLN A 112 8.24 -3.32 -11.14
CA GLN A 112 9.26 -3.61 -10.13
C GLN A 112 8.71 -4.45 -8.97
N PHE A 113 7.40 -4.43 -8.77
CA PHE A 113 6.72 -5.12 -7.69
C PHE A 113 5.85 -6.29 -8.17
N ALA A 114 5.86 -6.54 -9.44
CA ALA A 114 5.11 -7.64 -10.03
C ALA A 114 5.73 -9.00 -9.74
#